data_54101858121b773f10080df2bce5c75b
#
_entry.id   54101858121b773f10080df2bce5c75b
#
_cell.length_a   1.000
_cell.length_b   1.000
_cell.length_c   1.000
_cell.angle_alpha   90.00
_cell.angle_beta   90.00
_cell.angle_gamma   90.00
#
_symmetry.space_group_name_H-M   'P 1'
#
loop_
_entity.id
_entity.type
_entity.pdbx_description
1 polymer ?
#
loop_
_entity_poly.entity_id
_entity_poly.type
_entity_poly.pdbx_seq_one_letter_code
_entity_poly.pdbx_strand_id
1 'polypeptide(L)'
;MITWSWAERLDGTGVTVNAAAPGFVRTEFNRNTHGLRAAFINLSARFFAVSPERGADTPLWVATAPELEKATGRYFSGRRERDSGLRDPESVAGLERRCSELAAA
;
A
#
# COMPACT_ATOMS: atom_id res chain seq x y z
N MET A 1 0.19 -2.78 9.21
CA MET A 1 1.07 -2.90 10.42
C MET A 1 2.06 -1.74 10.53
N ILE A 2 3.01 -1.62 9.63
CA ILE A 2 4.04 -0.55 9.65
C ILE A 2 3.40 0.84 9.58
N THR A 3 2.44 1.03 8.71
CA THR A 3 1.71 2.30 8.55
C THR A 3 1.10 2.76 9.88
N TRP A 4 0.41 1.86 10.58
CA TRP A 4 -0.21 2.18 11.86
C TRP A 4 0.82 2.56 12.92
N SER A 5 1.92 1.81 13.00
CA SER A 5 2.99 2.08 13.96
C SER A 5 3.65 3.44 13.71
N TRP A 6 3.97 3.77 12.47
CA TRP A 6 4.54 5.07 12.13
C TRP A 6 3.54 6.21 12.36
N ALA A 7 2.25 5.97 12.11
CA ALA A 7 1.23 6.97 12.39
C ALA A 7 1.18 7.32 13.89
N GLU A 8 1.31 6.33 14.76
CA GLU A 8 1.38 6.57 16.20
C GLU A 8 2.63 7.34 16.61
N ARG A 9 3.79 6.96 16.06
CA ARG A 9 5.07 7.64 16.37
C ARG A 9 5.08 9.10 15.95
N LEU A 10 4.41 9.43 14.86
CA LEU A 10 4.37 10.77 14.31
C LEU A 10 3.14 11.58 14.75
N ASP A 11 2.36 11.04 15.69
CA ASP A 11 1.23 11.76 16.25
C ASP A 11 1.67 13.08 16.87
N GLY A 12 0.92 14.14 16.60
CA GLY A 12 1.23 15.48 17.06
C GLY A 12 2.31 16.23 16.27
N THR A 13 2.92 15.61 15.26
CA THR A 13 3.97 16.27 14.44
C THR A 13 3.41 16.98 13.20
N GLY A 14 2.14 16.79 12.88
CA GLY A 14 1.55 17.27 11.62
C GLY A 14 1.82 16.36 10.42
N VAL A 15 2.54 15.25 10.60
CA VAL A 15 2.80 14.27 9.56
C VAL A 15 1.79 13.13 9.66
N THR A 16 1.19 12.77 8.53
CA THR A 16 0.26 11.63 8.44
C THR A 16 0.90 10.49 7.66
N VAL A 17 0.59 9.26 8.06
CA VAL A 17 1.10 8.04 7.41
C VAL A 17 -0.08 7.15 7.08
N ASN A 18 -0.30 6.91 5.81
CA ASN A 18 -1.41 6.09 5.31
C ASN A 18 -0.91 5.11 4.26
N ALA A 19 -1.64 4.03 4.07
CA ALA A 19 -1.36 3.06 3.03
C ALA A 19 -2.45 3.10 1.96
N ALA A 20 -2.04 2.92 0.71
CA ALA A 20 -2.97 2.88 -0.42
C ALA A 20 -2.67 1.68 -1.30
N ALA A 21 -3.72 0.97 -1.70
CA ALA A 21 -3.62 -0.12 -2.66
C ALA A 21 -4.07 0.38 -4.04
N PRO A 22 -3.19 0.34 -5.05
CA PRO A 22 -3.54 0.80 -6.40
C PRO A 22 -4.41 -0.20 -7.16
N GLY A 23 -4.56 -1.42 -6.66
CA GLY A 23 -5.23 -2.51 -7.34
C GLY A 23 -4.29 -3.24 -8.31
N PHE A 24 -4.88 -3.97 -9.26
CA PHE A 24 -4.10 -4.70 -10.26
C PHE A 24 -3.76 -3.77 -11.42
N VAL A 25 -2.51 -3.30 -11.45
CA VAL A 25 -2.03 -2.29 -12.41
C VAL A 25 -1.22 -2.98 -13.51
N ARG A 26 -1.46 -2.55 -14.77
CA ARG A 26 -0.67 -3.00 -15.90
C ARG A 26 0.69 -2.30 -15.89
N THR A 27 1.71 -2.98 -15.37
CA THR A 27 3.08 -2.49 -15.30
C THR A 27 4.04 -3.56 -15.84
N GLU A 28 5.34 -3.27 -15.89
CA GLU A 28 6.38 -4.23 -16.24
C GLU A 28 6.73 -5.18 -15.10
N PHE A 29 5.97 -5.18 -14.02
CA PHE A 29 6.23 -5.99 -12.84
C PHE A 29 6.42 -7.48 -13.16
N ASN A 30 5.68 -8.01 -14.14
CA ASN A 30 5.69 -9.42 -14.51
C ASN A 30 6.61 -9.75 -15.70
N ARG A 31 7.46 -8.83 -16.17
CA ARG A 31 8.30 -9.04 -17.34
C ARG A 31 9.27 -10.22 -17.19
N ASN A 32 9.63 -10.61 -15.98
CA ASN A 32 10.54 -11.72 -15.70
C ASN A 32 9.81 -13.06 -15.50
N THR A 33 8.49 -13.10 -15.68
CA THR A 33 7.68 -14.31 -15.54
C THR A 33 7.57 -15.00 -16.90
N HIS A 34 7.79 -16.33 -16.96
CA HIS A 34 7.83 -17.10 -18.17
C HIS A 34 6.85 -18.28 -18.17
N GLY A 35 6.53 -18.82 -19.36
CA GLY A 35 5.72 -20.01 -19.56
C GLY A 35 4.21 -19.75 -19.42
N LEU A 36 3.46 -20.82 -19.05
CA LEU A 36 2.00 -20.74 -18.90
C LEU A 36 1.56 -19.74 -17.84
N ARG A 37 2.35 -19.59 -16.77
CA ARG A 37 2.06 -18.61 -15.74
C ARG A 37 2.12 -17.18 -16.29
N ALA A 38 3.14 -16.88 -17.10
CA ALA A 38 3.25 -15.58 -17.75
C ALA A 38 2.07 -15.32 -18.69
N ALA A 39 1.68 -16.32 -19.48
CA ALA A 39 0.54 -16.22 -20.38
C ALA A 39 -0.76 -15.96 -19.61
N PHE A 40 -0.99 -16.65 -18.50
CA PHE A 40 -2.15 -16.45 -17.64
C PHE A 40 -2.16 -15.04 -17.02
N ILE A 41 -1.02 -14.59 -16.48
CA ILE A 41 -0.89 -13.26 -15.88
C ILE A 41 -1.14 -12.18 -16.93
N ASN A 42 -0.54 -12.31 -18.12
CA ASN A 42 -0.71 -11.35 -19.20
C ASN A 42 -2.15 -11.30 -19.71
N LEU A 43 -2.82 -12.44 -19.81
CA LEU A 43 -4.22 -12.51 -20.20
C LEU A 43 -5.12 -11.84 -19.15
N SER A 44 -4.89 -12.14 -17.88
CA SER A 44 -5.61 -11.52 -16.76
C SER A 44 -5.39 -10.01 -16.72
N ALA A 45 -4.16 -9.55 -16.94
CA ALA A 45 -3.83 -8.14 -16.99
C ALA A 45 -4.56 -7.41 -18.13
N ARG A 46 -4.74 -8.08 -19.26
CA ARG A 46 -5.44 -7.50 -20.41
C ARG A 46 -6.92 -7.18 -20.11
N PHE A 47 -7.58 -8.00 -19.28
CA PHE A 47 -9.00 -7.86 -18.99
C PHE A 47 -9.28 -7.16 -17.66
N PHE A 48 -8.42 -7.30 -16.67
CA PHE A 48 -8.68 -6.85 -15.29
C PHE A 48 -7.73 -5.77 -14.79
N ALA A 49 -6.56 -5.63 -15.41
CA ALA A 49 -5.61 -4.60 -14.96
C ALA A 49 -6.08 -3.21 -15.37
N VAL A 50 -5.88 -2.25 -14.49
CA VAL A 50 -6.11 -0.83 -14.80
C VAL A 50 -4.84 -0.22 -15.39
N SER A 51 -4.98 0.90 -16.09
CA SER A 51 -3.84 1.66 -16.60
C SER A 51 -3.00 2.22 -15.44
N PRO A 52 -1.70 2.56 -15.66
CA PRO A 52 -0.90 3.21 -14.63
C PRO A 52 -1.53 4.49 -14.08
N GLU A 53 -2.20 5.28 -14.92
CA GLU A 53 -2.89 6.50 -14.52
C GLU A 53 -4.04 6.20 -13.54
N ARG A 54 -4.84 5.18 -13.82
CA ARG A 54 -5.91 4.74 -12.92
C ARG A 54 -5.36 4.08 -11.66
N GLY A 55 -4.25 3.34 -11.79
CA GLY A 55 -3.57 2.73 -10.65
C GLY A 55 -3.02 3.75 -9.68
N ALA A 56 -2.59 4.91 -10.17
CA ALA A 56 -2.09 6.01 -9.36
C ALA A 56 -3.20 6.84 -8.71
N ASP A 57 -4.46 6.65 -9.08
CA ASP A 57 -5.58 7.48 -8.62
C ASP A 57 -5.75 7.47 -7.10
N THR A 58 -5.82 6.29 -6.48
CA THR A 58 -5.98 6.19 -5.01
C THR A 58 -4.77 6.73 -4.26
N PRO A 59 -3.51 6.37 -4.58
CA PRO A 59 -2.35 6.97 -3.93
C PRO A 59 -2.31 8.49 -4.05
N LEU A 60 -2.60 9.03 -5.21
CA LEU A 60 -2.62 10.48 -5.43
C LEU A 60 -3.71 11.15 -4.60
N TRP A 61 -4.90 10.57 -4.58
CA TRP A 61 -6.01 11.07 -3.77
C TRP A 61 -5.67 11.07 -2.28
N VAL A 62 -5.07 9.98 -1.77
CA VAL A 62 -4.65 9.89 -0.37
C VAL A 62 -3.62 10.97 -0.03
N ALA A 63 -2.71 11.27 -0.96
CA ALA A 63 -1.65 12.26 -0.74
C ALA A 63 -2.16 13.70 -0.80
N THR A 64 -3.21 13.99 -1.56
CA THR A 64 -3.60 15.37 -1.90
C THR A 64 -5.01 15.77 -1.50
N ALA A 65 -5.90 14.84 -1.16
CA ALA A 65 -7.29 15.16 -0.85
C ALA A 65 -7.41 15.98 0.45
N PRO A 66 -8.07 17.16 0.41
CA PRO A 66 -8.23 17.99 1.60
C PRO A 66 -9.00 17.30 2.72
N GLU A 67 -9.96 16.45 2.41
CA GLU A 67 -10.73 15.68 3.39
C GLU A 67 -9.90 14.67 4.17
N LEU A 68 -8.70 14.34 3.68
CA LEU A 68 -7.78 13.40 4.32
C LEU A 68 -6.61 14.10 5.01
N GLU A 69 -6.62 15.40 5.11
CA GLU A 69 -5.51 16.18 5.69
C GLU A 69 -5.10 15.70 7.09
N LYS A 70 -6.08 15.30 7.91
CA LYS A 70 -5.84 14.81 9.26
C LYS A 70 -5.95 13.29 9.40
N ALA A 71 -6.20 12.58 8.31
CA ALA A 71 -6.29 11.12 8.34
C ALA A 71 -4.90 10.50 8.47
N THR A 72 -4.73 9.60 9.42
CA THR A 72 -3.46 8.92 9.64
C THR A 72 -3.69 7.49 10.15
N GLY A 73 -2.78 6.58 9.85
CA GLY A 73 -2.85 5.20 10.26
C GLY A 73 -3.93 4.39 9.53
N ARG A 74 -4.36 4.85 8.36
CA ARG A 74 -5.47 4.27 7.63
C ARG A 74 -5.01 3.58 6.35
N TYR A 75 -5.83 2.67 5.86
CA TYR A 75 -5.62 1.93 4.63
C TYR A 75 -6.76 2.23 3.66
N PHE A 76 -6.42 2.57 2.43
CA PHE A 76 -7.37 2.95 1.39
C PHE A 76 -7.25 2.06 0.16
N SER A 77 -8.38 1.71 -0.42
CA SER A 77 -8.46 1.00 -1.70
C SER A 77 -9.66 1.50 -2.48
N GLY A 78 -9.46 1.88 -3.74
CA GLY A 78 -10.53 2.43 -4.59
C GLY A 78 -11.16 3.70 -4.01
N ARG A 79 -10.36 4.60 -3.44
CA ARG A 79 -10.78 5.82 -2.74
C ARG A 79 -11.72 5.56 -1.55
N ARG A 80 -11.59 4.40 -0.93
CA ARG A 80 -12.37 4.03 0.25
C ARG A 80 -11.47 3.53 1.35
N GLU A 81 -11.77 3.92 2.58
CA GLU A 81 -11.09 3.38 3.74
C GLU A 81 -11.47 1.90 3.92
N ARG A 82 -10.47 1.07 4.16
CA ARG A 82 -10.63 -0.35 4.44
C ARG A 82 -9.95 -0.69 5.75
N ASP A 83 -10.53 -1.63 6.48
CA ASP A 83 -9.89 -2.15 7.69
C ASP A 83 -8.96 -3.29 7.31
N SER A 84 -7.68 -3.14 7.69
CA SER A 84 -6.69 -4.21 7.48
C SER A 84 -6.71 -5.25 8.59
N GLY A 85 -7.23 -4.92 9.76
CA GLY A 85 -7.25 -5.80 10.93
C GLY A 85 -5.87 -6.16 11.51
N LEU A 86 -4.80 -5.60 10.97
CA LEU A 86 -3.42 -5.96 11.33
C LEU A 86 -2.82 -4.93 12.29
N ARG A 87 -3.38 -4.85 13.49
CA ARG A 87 -2.98 -3.88 14.51
C ARG A 87 -2.55 -4.50 15.84
N ASP A 88 -2.25 -5.80 15.86
CA ASP A 88 -1.75 -6.46 17.05
C ASP A 88 -0.40 -5.84 17.48
N PRO A 89 -0.29 -5.23 18.69
CA PRO A 89 0.93 -4.54 19.10
C PRO A 89 2.18 -5.44 19.14
N GLU A 90 2.04 -6.69 19.53
CA GLU A 90 3.17 -7.63 19.59
C GLU A 90 3.68 -7.95 18.18
N SER A 91 2.78 -8.23 17.25
CA SER A 91 3.13 -8.51 15.86
C SER A 91 3.75 -7.30 15.17
N VAL A 92 3.23 -6.11 15.44
CA VAL A 92 3.77 -4.84 14.90
C VAL A 92 5.18 -4.60 15.42
N ALA A 93 5.41 -4.76 16.73
CA ALA A 93 6.74 -4.58 17.33
C ALA A 93 7.74 -5.61 16.77
N GLY A 94 7.32 -6.86 16.58
CA GLY A 94 8.15 -7.91 15.98
C GLY A 94 8.54 -7.59 14.54
N LEU A 95 7.59 -7.10 13.75
CA LEU A 95 7.85 -6.69 12.37
C LEU A 95 8.81 -5.50 12.30
N GLU A 96 8.61 -4.49 13.14
CA GLU A 96 9.49 -3.32 13.18
C GLU A 96 10.92 -3.70 13.55
N ARG A 97 11.08 -4.54 14.55
CA ARG A 97 12.40 -5.03 14.96
C ARG A 97 13.08 -5.75 13.79
N ARG A 98 12.36 -6.64 13.10
CA ARG A 98 12.91 -7.36 11.96
C ARG A 98 13.29 -6.43 10.81
N CYS A 99 12.46 -5.44 10.50
CA CYS A 99 12.76 -4.44 9.48
C CYS A 99 14.02 -3.65 9.84
N SER A 100 14.16 -3.23 11.10
CA SER A 100 15.33 -2.49 11.57
C SER A 100 16.61 -3.33 11.47
N GLU A 101 16.56 -4.60 11.84
CA GLU A 101 17.68 -5.53 11.70
C GLU A 101 18.13 -5.68 10.25
N LEU A 102 17.16 -5.86 9.34
CA LEU A 102 17.46 -5.99 7.91
C LEU A 102 18.00 -4.71 7.29
N ALA A 103 17.49 -3.56 7.73
CA ALA A 103 17.97 -2.25 7.24
C ALA A 103 19.37 -1.93 7.74
N ALA A 104 19.78 -2.44 8.89
CA ALA A 104 21.12 -2.25 9.45
C ALA A 104 22.16 -3.23 8.91
N ALA A 105 21.72 -4.26 8.19
CA ALA A 105 22.60 -5.31 7.66
C ALA A 105 23.41 -4.82 6.46
#